data_ba16c77954c630c9001e95b84e34390c
#
_entry.id   ba16c77954c630c9001e95b84e34390c
#
_cell.length_a   1.000
_cell.length_b   1.000
_cell.length_c   1.000
_cell.angle_alpha   90.00
_cell.angle_beta   90.00
_cell.angle_gamma   90.00
#
_symmetry.space_group_name_H-M   'P 1'
#
loop_
_entity.id
_entity.type
_entity.pdbx_description
1 polymer ?
#
loop_
_entity_poly.entity_id
_entity_poly.type
_entity_poly.pdbx_seq_one_letter_code
_entity_poly.pdbx_strand_id
1 'polypeptide(L)'
;MAKMNMIAALNSALEHQLLRDENVVIFGEDVGYFGGVFRVTAGLQTKFGAHRVFDSPLAEGGIAAIAMGMGLNGLRPVAEIQFADYIFPAYDQIVNEIAKLRHRSGGEFSTPVTFRTPAGGGIKGGHHHSQSPEAQFTHTPGLKVVYCSNPYNAKGLLTSAIESNDPVIFFEPKRCYRGPFYGDPHKVPTWNSHPDGEVPEEYYSIPLEEARLVMEGNSCTVISWGAMVPVSYTHLR
;
A
#
# COMPACT_ATOMS: atom_id res chain seq x y z
N MET A 1 -8.04 20.75 -1.82
CA MET A 1 -8.43 19.53 -2.57
C MET A 1 -7.77 19.58 -3.94
N ALA A 2 -7.04 18.56 -4.32
CA ALA A 2 -6.44 18.43 -5.65
C ALA A 2 -7.00 17.19 -6.36
N LYS A 3 -7.08 17.23 -7.68
CA LYS A 3 -7.42 16.05 -8.48
C LYS A 3 -6.18 15.18 -8.63
N MET A 4 -6.21 14.01 -7.99
CA MET A 4 -5.10 13.05 -7.99
C MET A 4 -5.54 11.71 -8.54
N ASN A 5 -4.64 11.03 -9.27
CA ASN A 5 -4.74 9.60 -9.45
C ASN A 5 -4.16 8.89 -8.20
N MET A 6 -4.31 7.57 -8.12
CA MET A 6 -3.87 6.82 -6.96
C MET A 6 -2.34 6.86 -6.78
N ILE A 7 -1.57 6.87 -7.87
CA ILE A 7 -0.11 7.00 -7.83
C ILE A 7 0.30 8.31 -7.15
N ALA A 8 -0.30 9.43 -7.57
CA ALA A 8 -0.02 10.74 -6.98
C ALA A 8 -0.45 10.82 -5.51
N ALA A 9 -1.58 10.21 -5.15
CA ALA A 9 -2.08 10.16 -3.79
C ALA A 9 -1.15 9.34 -2.86
N LEU A 10 -0.65 8.20 -3.32
CA LEU A 10 0.34 7.39 -2.61
C LEU A 10 1.68 8.13 -2.46
N ASN A 11 2.16 8.75 -3.54
CA ASN A 11 3.39 9.58 -3.50
C ASN A 11 3.25 10.70 -2.48
N SER A 12 2.10 11.40 -2.46
CA SER A 12 1.81 12.45 -1.48
C SER A 12 1.79 11.92 -0.04
N ALA A 13 1.25 10.73 0.23
CA ALA A 13 1.31 10.12 1.55
C ALA A 13 2.75 9.87 2.00
N LEU A 14 3.56 9.26 1.13
CA LEU A 14 4.98 8.98 1.38
C LEU A 14 5.78 10.26 1.63
N GLU A 15 5.54 11.29 0.83
CA GLU A 15 6.18 12.60 1.00
C GLU A 15 5.85 13.23 2.35
N HIS A 16 4.57 13.23 2.74
CA HIS A 16 4.16 13.76 4.04
C HIS A 16 4.80 13.00 5.21
N GLN A 17 4.90 11.68 5.12
CA GLN A 17 5.52 10.87 6.16
C GLN A 17 7.04 11.14 6.26
N LEU A 18 7.74 11.26 5.14
CA LEU A 18 9.17 11.64 5.12
C LEU A 18 9.42 13.04 5.70
N LEU A 19 8.47 13.98 5.51
CA LEU A 19 8.54 15.33 6.07
C LEU A 19 8.30 15.38 7.58
N ARG A 20 7.45 14.50 8.10
CA ARG A 20 6.94 14.54 9.48
C ARG A 20 7.76 13.70 10.46
N ASP A 21 8.39 12.63 9.98
CA ASP A 21 9.15 11.70 10.82
C ASP A 21 10.49 11.36 10.14
N GLU A 22 11.59 11.74 10.79
CA GLU A 22 12.95 11.47 10.31
C GLU A 22 13.30 9.97 10.32
N ASN A 23 12.56 9.15 11.06
CA ASN A 23 12.76 7.70 11.13
C ASN A 23 12.09 6.95 9.96
N VAL A 24 11.23 7.60 9.19
CA VAL A 24 10.64 6.96 7.99
C VAL A 24 11.71 6.79 6.92
N VAL A 25 11.88 5.58 6.43
CA VAL A 25 12.74 5.24 5.29
C VAL A 25 11.95 4.43 4.27
N ILE A 26 12.19 4.65 2.99
CA ILE A 26 11.49 3.98 1.89
C ILE A 26 12.54 3.24 1.06
N PHE A 27 12.34 1.95 0.84
CA PHE A 27 13.28 1.17 0.05
C PHE A 27 12.60 -0.02 -0.64
N GLY A 28 13.29 -0.59 -1.60
CA GLY A 28 12.83 -1.71 -2.41
C GLY A 28 13.52 -1.69 -3.78
N GLU A 29 13.07 -2.52 -4.69
CA GLU A 29 13.63 -2.59 -6.04
C GLU A 29 13.22 -1.39 -6.88
N ASP A 30 14.19 -0.70 -7.48
CA ASP A 30 13.98 0.49 -8.33
C ASP A 30 13.26 1.68 -7.63
N VAL A 31 13.16 1.67 -6.32
CA VAL A 31 12.42 2.65 -5.50
C VAL A 31 13.13 4.00 -5.44
N GLY A 32 14.45 3.99 -5.50
CA GLY A 32 15.31 5.18 -5.36
C GLY A 32 15.23 6.14 -6.54
N TYR A 33 16.30 6.22 -7.33
CA TYR A 33 16.38 7.17 -8.45
C TYR A 33 15.30 6.98 -9.50
N PHE A 34 15.00 5.73 -9.85
CA PHE A 34 13.95 5.43 -10.84
C PHE A 34 12.54 5.78 -10.34
N GLY A 35 12.27 5.67 -9.05
CA GLY A 35 11.00 6.05 -8.43
C GLY A 35 9.91 4.98 -8.51
N GLY A 36 10.31 3.71 -8.56
CA GLY A 36 9.44 2.55 -8.63
C GLY A 36 8.91 2.26 -10.04
N VAL A 37 8.61 1.00 -10.32
CA VAL A 37 8.09 0.54 -11.63
C VAL A 37 6.80 1.28 -12.02
N PHE A 38 5.95 1.59 -11.06
CA PHE A 38 4.72 2.36 -11.27
C PHE A 38 4.86 3.85 -10.94
N ARG A 39 6.07 4.30 -10.62
CA ARG A 39 6.38 5.71 -10.36
C ARG A 39 5.77 6.27 -9.06
N VAL A 40 5.44 5.42 -8.11
CA VAL A 40 4.86 5.84 -6.83
C VAL A 40 5.86 6.63 -5.99
N THR A 41 7.15 6.29 -6.05
CA THR A 41 8.22 6.98 -5.29
C THR A 41 9.01 8.00 -6.11
N ALA A 42 8.52 8.34 -7.31
CA ALA A 42 9.20 9.29 -8.20
C ALA A 42 9.47 10.64 -7.53
N GLY A 43 10.73 11.11 -7.61
CA GLY A 43 11.16 12.39 -7.05
C GLY A 43 11.50 12.37 -5.56
N LEU A 44 11.08 11.35 -4.80
CA LEU A 44 11.30 11.31 -3.35
C LEU A 44 12.81 11.21 -2.99
N GLN A 45 13.59 10.39 -3.70
CA GLN A 45 15.04 10.32 -3.45
C GLN A 45 15.73 11.66 -3.69
N THR A 46 15.37 12.37 -4.77
CA THR A 46 15.93 13.69 -5.06
C THR A 46 15.62 14.70 -3.96
N LYS A 47 14.42 14.61 -3.37
CA LYS A 47 13.97 15.54 -2.32
C LYS A 47 14.52 15.20 -0.94
N PHE A 48 14.62 13.92 -0.57
CA PHE A 48 14.94 13.48 0.79
C PHE A 48 16.30 12.79 0.92
N GLY A 49 17.00 12.55 -0.19
CA GLY A 49 18.31 11.92 -0.22
C GLY A 49 18.28 10.39 -0.25
N ALA A 50 19.38 9.81 -0.72
CA ALA A 50 19.54 8.37 -0.87
C ALA A 50 19.64 7.61 0.47
N HIS A 51 19.83 8.30 1.58
CA HIS A 51 19.79 7.69 2.92
C HIS A 51 18.38 7.49 3.46
N ARG A 52 17.38 8.14 2.86
CA ARG A 52 15.97 8.02 3.23
C ARG A 52 15.13 7.26 2.20
N VAL A 53 15.52 7.34 0.92
CA VAL A 53 14.81 6.66 -0.19
C VAL A 53 15.87 6.00 -1.07
N PHE A 54 15.91 4.66 -1.10
CA PHE A 54 17.01 3.94 -1.75
C PHE A 54 16.60 2.59 -2.34
N ASP A 55 17.43 2.10 -3.25
CA ASP A 55 17.24 0.82 -3.88
C ASP A 55 17.78 -0.33 -3.03
N SER A 56 17.13 -1.48 -3.10
CA SER A 56 17.61 -2.75 -2.59
C SER A 56 17.98 -3.69 -3.73
N PRO A 57 18.82 -4.71 -3.49
CA PRO A 57 18.91 -5.84 -4.40
C PRO A 57 17.58 -6.56 -4.56
N LEU A 58 17.42 -7.28 -5.68
CA LEU A 58 16.27 -8.15 -5.96
C LEU A 58 16.34 -9.40 -5.07
N ALA A 59 15.80 -9.29 -3.85
CA ALA A 59 15.79 -10.35 -2.84
C ALA A 59 14.70 -10.06 -1.80
N GLU A 60 13.45 -10.41 -2.07
CA GLU A 60 12.29 -10.01 -1.27
C GLU A 60 12.33 -10.55 0.16
N GLY A 61 12.88 -11.77 0.36
CA GLY A 61 13.17 -12.27 1.71
C GLY A 61 14.17 -11.40 2.46
N GLY A 62 15.20 -10.90 1.76
CA GLY A 62 16.17 -9.94 2.31
C GLY A 62 15.53 -8.58 2.61
N ILE A 63 14.67 -8.08 1.72
CA ILE A 63 13.91 -6.83 1.93
C ILE A 63 13.10 -6.92 3.22
N ALA A 64 12.36 -8.02 3.42
CA ALA A 64 11.55 -8.21 4.63
C ALA A 64 12.41 -8.31 5.90
N ALA A 65 13.52 -9.07 5.86
CA ALA A 65 14.42 -9.22 6.99
C ALA A 65 15.10 -7.90 7.37
N ILE A 66 15.53 -7.11 6.38
CA ILE A 66 16.13 -5.79 6.60
C ILE A 66 15.09 -4.82 7.18
N ALA A 67 13.85 -4.82 6.65
CA ALA A 67 12.75 -4.01 7.19
C ALA A 67 12.51 -4.32 8.67
N MET A 68 12.48 -5.60 9.04
CA MET A 68 12.36 -6.01 10.44
C MET A 68 13.49 -5.43 11.31
N GLY A 69 14.74 -5.60 10.86
CA GLY A 69 15.91 -5.07 11.58
C GLY A 69 15.89 -3.55 11.73
N MET A 70 15.47 -2.83 10.71
CA MET A 70 15.27 -1.37 10.76
C MET A 70 14.20 -0.99 11.79
N GLY A 71 13.04 -1.66 11.77
CA GLY A 71 11.97 -1.44 12.73
C GLY A 71 12.39 -1.67 14.16
N LEU A 72 13.17 -2.73 14.43
CA LEU A 72 13.72 -3.04 15.75
C LEU A 72 14.74 -1.99 16.23
N ASN A 73 15.39 -1.28 15.33
CA ASN A 73 16.31 -0.19 15.62
C ASN A 73 15.65 1.20 15.64
N GLY A 74 14.33 1.27 15.66
CA GLY A 74 13.59 2.53 15.81
C GLY A 74 13.25 3.26 14.54
N LEU A 75 13.55 2.70 13.36
CA LEU A 75 13.11 3.25 12.09
C LEU A 75 11.68 2.81 11.76
N ARG A 76 11.04 3.52 10.82
CA ARG A 76 9.75 3.17 10.22
C ARG A 76 9.94 2.83 8.74
N PRO A 77 10.32 1.61 8.42
CA PRO A 77 10.58 1.22 7.05
C PRO A 77 9.28 1.02 6.27
N VAL A 78 9.24 1.63 5.10
CA VAL A 78 8.26 1.39 4.05
C VAL A 78 8.96 0.60 2.96
N ALA A 79 8.76 -0.71 2.97
CA ALA A 79 9.42 -1.64 2.05
C ALA A 79 8.50 -1.92 0.86
N GLU A 80 8.95 -1.64 -0.36
CA GLU A 80 8.21 -1.97 -1.58
C GLU A 80 8.62 -3.36 -2.07
N ILE A 81 7.63 -4.23 -2.23
CA ILE A 81 7.72 -5.46 -3.03
C ILE A 81 7.14 -5.12 -4.40
N GLN A 82 7.92 -5.26 -5.44
CA GLN A 82 7.65 -4.71 -6.78
C GLN A 82 6.32 -5.19 -7.40
N PHE A 83 5.93 -6.46 -7.09
CA PHE A 83 4.62 -7.04 -7.40
C PHE A 83 4.19 -7.96 -6.26
N ALA A 84 2.90 -8.02 -5.96
CA ALA A 84 2.36 -8.91 -4.94
C ALA A 84 2.66 -10.40 -5.21
N ASP A 85 2.86 -10.75 -6.47
CA ASP A 85 3.29 -12.06 -6.94
C ASP A 85 4.68 -12.47 -6.40
N TYR A 86 5.52 -11.49 -6.08
CA TYR A 86 6.90 -11.70 -5.61
C TYR A 86 7.05 -11.66 -4.08
N ILE A 87 5.95 -11.52 -3.35
CA ILE A 87 5.99 -11.49 -1.87
C ILE A 87 6.28 -12.88 -1.25
N PHE A 88 6.09 -13.96 -2.00
CA PHE A 88 6.20 -15.31 -1.47
C PHE A 88 7.60 -15.69 -0.94
N PRO A 89 8.74 -15.28 -1.54
CA PRO A 89 10.05 -15.49 -0.92
C PRO A 89 10.22 -14.80 0.44
N ALA A 90 9.43 -13.75 0.72
CA ALA A 90 9.41 -13.04 1.99
C ALA A 90 8.37 -13.59 2.98
N TYR A 91 7.56 -14.58 2.60
CA TYR A 91 6.41 -15.07 3.37
C TYR A 91 6.78 -15.50 4.79
N ASP A 92 7.83 -16.28 4.94
CA ASP A 92 8.32 -16.74 6.24
C ASP A 92 8.69 -15.58 7.15
N GLN A 93 9.46 -14.61 6.64
CA GLN A 93 9.86 -13.43 7.40
C GLN A 93 8.65 -12.61 7.86
N ILE A 94 7.65 -12.45 7.00
CA ILE A 94 6.45 -11.66 7.30
C ILE A 94 5.58 -12.40 8.32
N VAL A 95 5.26 -13.68 8.07
CA VAL A 95 4.25 -14.44 8.82
C VAL A 95 4.79 -15.00 10.12
N ASN A 96 6.01 -15.55 10.13
CA ASN A 96 6.59 -16.21 11.30
C ASN A 96 7.39 -15.25 12.18
N GLU A 97 8.07 -14.28 11.61
CA GLU A 97 8.93 -13.38 12.38
C GLU A 97 8.23 -12.04 12.68
N ILE A 98 7.94 -11.24 11.64
CA ILE A 98 7.48 -9.87 11.80
C ILE A 98 6.10 -9.80 12.46
N ALA A 99 5.14 -10.59 12.00
CA ALA A 99 3.77 -10.60 12.51
C ALA A 99 3.69 -11.02 13.99
N LYS A 100 4.59 -11.89 14.44
CA LYS A 100 4.53 -12.51 15.77
C LYS A 100 5.48 -11.91 16.79
N LEU A 101 6.40 -11.04 16.37
CA LEU A 101 7.46 -10.56 17.25
C LEU A 101 6.94 -9.83 18.48
N ARG A 102 5.93 -8.96 18.33
CA ARG A 102 5.33 -8.26 19.47
C ARG A 102 4.78 -9.24 20.52
N HIS A 103 4.04 -10.26 20.09
CA HIS A 103 3.51 -11.28 20.97
C HIS A 103 4.63 -12.11 21.61
N ARG A 104 5.57 -12.58 20.80
CA ARG A 104 6.69 -13.43 21.23
C ARG A 104 7.62 -12.73 22.24
N SER A 105 7.77 -11.42 22.13
CA SER A 105 8.56 -10.61 23.06
C SER A 105 7.77 -10.10 24.28
N GLY A 106 6.51 -10.49 24.44
CA GLY A 106 5.68 -9.96 25.52
C GLY A 106 5.37 -8.47 25.40
N GLY A 107 5.46 -7.90 24.20
CA GLY A 107 5.22 -6.50 23.92
C GLY A 107 6.48 -5.60 24.01
N GLU A 108 7.64 -6.18 24.34
CA GLU A 108 8.91 -5.43 24.43
C GLU A 108 9.33 -4.83 23.10
N PHE A 109 9.15 -5.58 22.00
CA PHE A 109 9.47 -5.13 20.64
C PHE A 109 8.20 -4.91 19.80
N SER A 110 8.28 -3.92 18.93
CA SER A 110 7.31 -3.70 17.85
C SER A 110 8.01 -3.75 16.50
N THR A 111 7.24 -4.04 15.45
CA THR A 111 7.74 -4.08 14.09
C THR A 111 6.93 -3.11 13.22
N PRO A 112 7.20 -1.79 13.29
CA PRO A 112 6.48 -0.76 12.54
C PRO A 112 6.87 -0.78 11.07
N VAL A 113 6.63 -1.90 10.40
CA VAL A 113 6.98 -2.14 9.00
C VAL A 113 5.74 -2.02 8.13
N THR A 114 5.80 -1.21 7.08
CA THR A 114 4.77 -1.18 6.04
C THR A 114 5.33 -1.80 4.76
N PHE A 115 4.78 -2.94 4.36
CA PHE A 115 5.03 -3.52 3.05
C PHE A 115 4.03 -2.95 2.06
N ARG A 116 4.50 -2.28 1.02
CA ARG A 116 3.68 -1.83 -0.10
C ARG A 116 3.88 -2.77 -1.28
N THR A 117 2.79 -3.13 -1.95
CA THR A 117 2.90 -3.96 -3.15
C THR A 117 1.74 -3.76 -4.12
N PRO A 118 2.02 -3.57 -5.42
CA PRO A 118 1.01 -3.56 -6.46
C PRO A 118 0.38 -4.94 -6.64
N ALA A 119 -0.95 -5.04 -6.58
CA ALA A 119 -1.69 -6.30 -6.62
C ALA A 119 -2.77 -6.34 -7.71
N GLY A 120 -3.23 -7.53 -8.03
CA GLY A 120 -4.29 -7.79 -8.98
C GLY A 120 -3.89 -7.65 -10.45
N GLY A 121 -4.80 -7.96 -11.35
CA GLY A 121 -4.63 -7.83 -12.79
C GLY A 121 -4.72 -6.38 -13.28
N GLY A 122 -4.69 -6.22 -14.62
CA GLY A 122 -4.94 -4.93 -15.27
C GLY A 122 -3.83 -4.43 -16.18
N ILE A 123 -2.63 -5.02 -16.12
CA ILE A 123 -1.49 -4.63 -16.96
C ILE A 123 -1.15 -5.65 -18.06
N LYS A 124 -1.90 -6.75 -18.14
CA LYS A 124 -1.65 -7.87 -19.07
C LYS A 124 -0.26 -8.52 -18.92
N GLY A 125 0.27 -8.56 -17.69
CA GLY A 125 1.58 -9.10 -17.35
C GLY A 125 1.63 -10.62 -17.14
N GLY A 126 0.56 -11.35 -17.46
CA GLY A 126 0.46 -12.78 -17.20
C GLY A 126 0.25 -13.11 -15.72
N HIS A 127 0.41 -14.39 -15.34
CA HIS A 127 0.10 -14.85 -13.99
C HIS A 127 1.06 -14.34 -12.92
N HIS A 128 2.33 -14.14 -13.23
CA HIS A 128 3.33 -13.60 -12.29
C HIS A 128 3.22 -12.09 -12.02
N HIS A 129 2.21 -11.41 -12.60
CA HIS A 129 1.99 -9.97 -12.40
C HIS A 129 0.50 -9.66 -12.18
N SER A 130 -0.29 -10.65 -11.76
CA SER A 130 -1.76 -10.48 -11.71
C SER A 130 -2.41 -11.08 -10.47
N GLN A 131 -1.62 -11.61 -9.52
CA GLN A 131 -2.16 -12.26 -8.34
C GLN A 131 -2.72 -11.26 -7.32
N SER A 132 -3.65 -11.75 -6.51
CA SER A 132 -4.28 -11.05 -5.39
C SER A 132 -4.15 -11.93 -4.14
N PRO A 133 -2.98 -11.91 -3.46
CA PRO A 133 -2.68 -12.85 -2.39
C PRO A 133 -3.15 -12.40 -1.00
N GLU A 134 -3.97 -11.35 -0.89
CA GLU A 134 -4.40 -10.77 0.38
C GLU A 134 -5.01 -11.79 1.34
N ALA A 135 -5.77 -12.76 0.82
CA ALA A 135 -6.38 -13.81 1.63
C ALA A 135 -5.38 -14.67 2.40
N GLN A 136 -4.14 -14.80 1.91
CA GLN A 136 -3.10 -15.58 2.57
C GLN A 136 -2.53 -14.88 3.81
N PHE A 137 -2.68 -13.56 3.89
CA PHE A 137 -2.17 -12.75 4.99
C PHE A 137 -3.25 -12.35 6.00
N THR A 138 -4.53 -12.27 5.58
CA THR A 138 -5.63 -11.78 6.42
C THR A 138 -5.91 -12.65 7.64
N HIS A 139 -5.55 -13.92 7.64
CA HIS A 139 -5.71 -14.82 8.78
C HIS A 139 -4.42 -15.02 9.58
N THR A 140 -3.39 -14.19 9.35
CA THR A 140 -2.15 -14.21 10.13
C THR A 140 -2.27 -13.26 11.32
N PRO A 141 -2.36 -13.75 12.57
CA PRO A 141 -2.44 -12.91 13.76
C PRO A 141 -1.20 -12.02 13.89
N GLY A 142 -1.41 -10.75 14.26
CA GLY A 142 -0.36 -9.75 14.42
C GLY A 142 -0.04 -8.96 13.14
N LEU A 143 -0.67 -9.30 12.02
CA LEU A 143 -0.49 -8.63 10.73
C LEU A 143 -1.77 -7.89 10.34
N LYS A 144 -1.64 -6.61 9.98
CA LYS A 144 -2.73 -5.84 9.38
C LYS A 144 -2.64 -5.90 7.86
N VAL A 145 -3.77 -6.11 7.21
CA VAL A 145 -3.86 -6.16 5.74
C VAL A 145 -4.79 -5.07 5.25
N VAL A 146 -4.27 -4.20 4.41
CA VAL A 146 -4.98 -3.04 3.87
C VAL A 146 -5.01 -3.12 2.34
N TYR A 147 -6.17 -2.88 1.74
CA TYR A 147 -6.32 -2.85 0.30
C TYR A 147 -7.14 -1.61 -0.09
N CYS A 148 -6.49 -0.56 -0.56
CA CYS A 148 -7.13 0.70 -0.93
C CYS A 148 -7.98 0.56 -2.21
N SER A 149 -8.96 1.45 -2.41
CA SER A 149 -9.90 1.36 -3.54
C SER A 149 -9.99 2.63 -4.39
N ASN A 150 -9.53 3.76 -3.89
CA ASN A 150 -9.54 5.06 -4.57
C ASN A 150 -8.41 5.96 -4.05
N PRO A 151 -8.11 7.10 -4.71
CA PRO A 151 -7.01 7.98 -4.32
C PRO A 151 -7.12 8.55 -2.90
N TYR A 152 -8.31 8.94 -2.46
CA TYR A 152 -8.54 9.45 -1.12
C TYR A 152 -8.19 8.40 -0.06
N ASN A 153 -8.71 7.18 -0.22
CA ASN A 153 -8.41 6.07 0.69
C ASN A 153 -6.94 5.68 0.63
N ALA A 154 -6.33 5.67 -0.57
CA ALA A 154 -4.92 5.31 -0.74
C ALA A 154 -4.00 6.21 0.09
N LYS A 155 -4.17 7.54 0.02
CA LYS A 155 -3.37 8.48 0.81
C LYS A 155 -3.61 8.31 2.31
N GLY A 156 -4.86 8.36 2.75
CA GLY A 156 -5.18 8.34 4.19
C GLY A 156 -4.86 7.01 4.88
N LEU A 157 -5.14 5.88 4.22
CA LEU A 157 -4.83 4.55 4.76
C LEU A 157 -3.32 4.26 4.76
N LEU A 158 -2.57 4.70 3.72
CA LEU A 158 -1.11 4.54 3.72
C LEU A 158 -0.45 5.38 4.81
N THR A 159 -0.96 6.59 5.06
CA THR A 159 -0.55 7.42 6.19
C THR A 159 -0.69 6.64 7.50
N SER A 160 -1.87 6.08 7.78
CA SER A 160 -2.12 5.30 9.00
C SER A 160 -1.30 4.01 9.07
N ALA A 161 -1.05 3.37 7.92
CA ALA A 161 -0.21 2.18 7.86
C ALA A 161 1.23 2.47 8.31
N ILE A 162 1.81 3.58 7.84
CA ILE A 162 3.17 3.98 8.21
C ILE A 162 3.26 4.41 9.69
N GLU A 163 2.21 5.01 10.23
CA GLU A 163 2.14 5.42 11.64
C GLU A 163 1.84 4.25 12.59
N SER A 164 1.40 3.10 12.07
CA SER A 164 1.14 1.90 12.88
C SER A 164 2.42 1.36 13.51
N ASN A 165 2.33 0.95 14.78
CA ASN A 165 3.42 0.23 15.45
C ASN A 165 3.36 -1.29 15.21
N ASP A 166 2.29 -1.77 14.56
CA ASP A 166 2.14 -3.15 14.10
C ASP A 166 2.41 -3.24 12.61
N PRO A 167 2.89 -4.38 12.11
CA PRO A 167 3.22 -4.53 10.71
C PRO A 167 1.97 -4.49 9.82
N VAL A 168 2.09 -3.84 8.68
CA VAL A 168 1.01 -3.68 7.71
C VAL A 168 1.46 -4.16 6.34
N ILE A 169 0.63 -4.96 5.67
CA ILE A 169 0.74 -5.18 4.22
C ILE A 169 -0.30 -4.29 3.54
N PHE A 170 0.18 -3.40 2.69
CA PHE A 170 -0.61 -2.43 1.97
C PHE A 170 -0.66 -2.80 0.48
N PHE A 171 -1.79 -3.38 0.06
CA PHE A 171 -2.04 -3.75 -1.32
C PHE A 171 -2.56 -2.57 -2.14
N GLU A 172 -1.97 -2.37 -3.31
CA GLU A 172 -2.30 -1.29 -4.25
C GLU A 172 -2.90 -1.89 -5.53
N PRO A 173 -4.21 -1.69 -5.79
CA PRO A 173 -4.85 -2.27 -6.98
C PRO A 173 -4.33 -1.61 -8.25
N LYS A 174 -3.53 -2.32 -9.05
CA LYS A 174 -2.97 -1.81 -10.33
C LYS A 174 -4.06 -1.28 -11.27
N ARG A 175 -5.22 -1.95 -11.29
CA ARG A 175 -6.38 -1.49 -12.07
C ARG A 175 -6.87 -0.09 -11.70
N CYS A 176 -6.65 0.33 -10.46
CA CYS A 176 -7.10 1.61 -9.95
C CYS A 176 -6.02 2.70 -9.96
N TYR A 177 -4.80 2.41 -10.34
CA TYR A 177 -3.71 3.38 -10.27
C TYR A 177 -4.00 4.69 -11.02
N ARG A 178 -4.59 4.60 -12.22
CA ARG A 178 -4.84 5.77 -13.08
C ARG A 178 -6.31 6.13 -13.22
N GLY A 179 -7.21 5.25 -12.81
CA GLY A 179 -8.64 5.47 -12.88
C GLY A 179 -9.44 4.27 -12.43
N PRO A 180 -10.74 4.47 -12.10
CA PRO A 180 -11.63 3.36 -11.82
C PRO A 180 -11.84 2.55 -13.11
N PHE A 181 -11.68 1.24 -13.03
CA PHE A 181 -11.58 0.38 -14.20
C PHE A 181 -12.85 -0.46 -14.36
N TYR A 182 -13.66 -0.21 -15.40
CA TYR A 182 -14.94 -0.86 -15.66
C TYR A 182 -14.96 -1.59 -17.02
N GLY A 183 -14.05 -2.51 -17.25
CA GLY A 183 -14.01 -3.29 -18.49
C GLY A 183 -12.99 -2.80 -19.49
N ASP A 184 -13.39 -2.11 -20.57
CA ASP A 184 -12.45 -1.63 -21.60
C ASP A 184 -11.50 -0.55 -21.03
N PRO A 185 -10.19 -0.83 -20.96
CA PRO A 185 -9.21 0.10 -20.43
C PRO A 185 -9.10 1.42 -21.21
N HIS A 186 -9.56 1.45 -22.46
CA HIS A 186 -9.53 2.64 -23.29
C HIS A 186 -10.76 3.56 -23.10
N LYS A 187 -11.78 3.08 -22.39
CA LYS A 187 -13.05 3.80 -22.15
C LYS A 187 -13.29 4.17 -20.70
N VAL A 188 -12.33 3.93 -19.83
CA VAL A 188 -12.48 4.13 -18.38
C VAL A 188 -12.24 5.59 -18.02
N PRO A 189 -13.14 6.22 -17.24
CA PRO A 189 -12.89 7.57 -16.74
C PRO A 189 -11.66 7.59 -15.84
N THR A 190 -10.83 8.61 -15.97
CA THR A 190 -9.71 8.85 -15.06
C THR A 190 -10.22 9.33 -13.71
N TRP A 191 -9.40 9.20 -12.65
CA TRP A 191 -9.73 9.78 -11.35
C TRP A 191 -9.99 11.29 -11.40
N ASN A 192 -9.41 12.00 -12.38
CA ASN A 192 -9.64 13.44 -12.57
C ASN A 192 -11.10 13.80 -12.87
N SER A 193 -11.88 12.88 -13.42
CA SER A 193 -13.31 13.04 -13.69
C SER A 193 -14.21 12.35 -12.66
N HIS A 194 -13.64 11.69 -11.66
CA HIS A 194 -14.39 10.95 -10.62
C HIS A 194 -14.36 11.73 -9.29
N PRO A 195 -15.46 11.79 -8.53
CA PRO A 195 -15.48 12.46 -7.21
C PRO A 195 -14.42 11.93 -6.24
N ASP A 196 -14.21 10.62 -6.20
CA ASP A 196 -13.19 9.99 -5.33
C ASP A 196 -11.74 10.31 -5.76
N GLY A 197 -11.53 11.05 -6.85
CA GLY A 197 -10.24 11.60 -7.25
C GLY A 197 -9.89 12.93 -6.57
N GLU A 198 -10.79 13.51 -5.78
CA GLU A 198 -10.52 14.70 -4.98
C GLU A 198 -9.85 14.33 -3.67
N VAL A 199 -8.59 14.75 -3.53
CA VAL A 199 -7.74 14.40 -2.40
C VAL A 199 -7.24 15.67 -1.72
N PRO A 200 -7.31 15.78 -0.37
CA PRO A 200 -6.67 16.87 0.36
C PRO A 200 -5.16 16.90 0.07
N GLU A 201 -4.62 18.10 -0.18
CA GLU A 201 -3.18 18.27 -0.35
C GLU A 201 -2.45 18.12 0.98
N GLU A 202 -3.09 18.57 2.06
CA GLU A 202 -2.57 18.50 3.42
C GLU A 202 -2.51 17.04 3.92
N TYR A 203 -1.85 16.87 5.03
CA TYR A 203 -1.82 15.61 5.78
C TYR A 203 -3.22 15.25 6.29
N TYR A 204 -3.56 13.98 6.18
CA TYR A 204 -4.67 13.33 6.89
C TYR A 204 -4.43 11.82 6.99
N SER A 205 -5.10 11.18 7.93
CA SER A 205 -5.11 9.74 8.14
C SER A 205 -6.53 9.19 8.13
N ILE A 206 -6.67 7.91 7.84
CA ILE A 206 -7.93 7.17 7.89
C ILE A 206 -7.70 5.95 8.79
N PRO A 207 -8.56 5.70 9.80
CA PRO A 207 -8.44 4.53 10.66
C PRO A 207 -8.40 3.22 9.86
N LEU A 208 -7.48 2.31 10.21
CA LEU A 208 -7.31 1.04 9.49
C LEU A 208 -8.41 0.01 9.79
N GLU A 209 -9.14 0.19 10.87
CA GLU A 209 -10.09 -0.80 11.42
C GLU A 209 -11.55 -0.45 11.11
N GLU A 210 -11.78 0.60 10.31
CA GLU A 210 -13.12 1.08 9.98
C GLU A 210 -13.46 0.84 8.51
N ALA A 211 -14.61 0.22 8.25
CA ALA A 211 -15.15 0.09 6.91
C ALA A 211 -15.89 1.37 6.50
N ARG A 212 -15.65 1.84 5.28
CA ARG A 212 -16.39 2.97 4.70
C ARG A 212 -17.73 2.51 4.13
N LEU A 213 -18.81 3.16 4.50
CA LEU A 213 -20.10 3.02 3.81
C LEU A 213 -20.03 3.75 2.46
N VAL A 214 -20.17 3.02 1.35
CA VAL A 214 -20.11 3.54 -0.02
C VAL A 214 -21.50 3.88 -0.55
N MET A 215 -22.50 3.06 -0.21
CA MET A 215 -23.88 3.23 -0.64
C MET A 215 -24.83 2.71 0.44
N GLU A 216 -25.84 3.48 0.78
CA GLU A 216 -26.91 3.07 1.68
C GLU A 216 -27.90 2.14 0.98
N GLY A 217 -28.50 1.23 1.72
CA GLY A 217 -29.52 0.29 1.24
C GLY A 217 -30.09 -0.54 2.38
N ASN A 218 -31.17 -1.27 2.11
CA ASN A 218 -31.87 -2.08 3.10
C ASN A 218 -32.18 -3.51 2.63
N SER A 219 -31.77 -3.90 1.43
CA SER A 219 -32.07 -5.20 0.84
C SER A 219 -30.96 -6.22 1.03
N CYS A 220 -29.71 -5.79 1.00
CA CYS A 220 -28.54 -6.65 1.21
C CYS A 220 -27.33 -5.82 1.67
N THR A 221 -26.35 -6.52 2.25
CA THR A 221 -25.04 -5.94 2.55
C THR A 221 -24.01 -6.53 1.61
N VAL A 222 -23.27 -5.67 0.91
CA VAL A 222 -22.15 -6.06 0.04
C VAL A 222 -20.86 -5.53 0.63
N ILE A 223 -19.92 -6.44 0.96
CA ILE A 223 -18.58 -6.11 1.43
C ILE A 223 -17.62 -6.28 0.27
N SER A 224 -16.78 -5.26 0.03
CA SER A 224 -15.85 -5.24 -1.10
C SER A 224 -14.59 -4.45 -0.76
N TRP A 225 -13.49 -4.73 -1.44
CA TRP A 225 -12.20 -4.06 -1.28
C TRP A 225 -11.44 -3.92 -2.60
N GLY A 226 -10.40 -3.09 -2.61
CA GLY A 226 -9.52 -2.91 -3.76
C GLY A 226 -10.27 -2.54 -5.04
N ALA A 227 -9.93 -3.19 -6.13
CA ALA A 227 -10.53 -2.94 -7.45
C ALA A 227 -11.99 -3.37 -7.56
N MET A 228 -12.50 -4.19 -6.63
CA MET A 228 -13.90 -4.64 -6.66
C MET A 228 -14.87 -3.61 -6.09
N VAL A 229 -14.42 -2.63 -5.33
CA VAL A 229 -15.30 -1.55 -4.81
C VAL A 229 -15.97 -0.77 -5.96
N PRO A 230 -15.23 -0.18 -6.92
CA PRO A 230 -15.87 0.49 -8.04
C PRO A 230 -16.72 -0.44 -8.92
N VAL A 231 -16.35 -1.72 -9.05
CA VAL A 231 -17.16 -2.71 -9.77
C VAL A 231 -18.49 -2.94 -9.08
N SER A 232 -18.48 -3.22 -7.77
CA SER A 232 -19.70 -3.43 -6.98
C SER A 232 -20.61 -2.20 -7.04
N TYR A 233 -20.08 -1.01 -6.86
CA TYR A 233 -20.84 0.24 -6.96
C TYR A 233 -21.56 0.40 -8.31
N THR A 234 -20.88 0.02 -9.40
CA THR A 234 -21.47 0.11 -10.75
C THR A 234 -22.66 -0.83 -10.93
N HIS A 235 -22.63 -2.02 -10.31
CA HIS A 235 -23.68 -3.03 -10.46
C HIS A 235 -24.84 -2.86 -9.47
N LEU A 236 -24.67 -2.09 -8.40
CA LEU A 236 -25.67 -1.94 -7.33
C LEU A 236 -26.51 -0.65 -7.44
N ARG A 237 -26.08 0.32 -8.25
CA ARG A 237 -26.82 1.58 -8.46
C ARG A 237 -27.86 1.49 -9.58
#